data_52a6cbd8e3ebb70c0952c0086f93553c
#
_entry.id   52a6cbd8e3ebb70c0952c0086f93553c
#
_cell.length_a   1.000
_cell.length_b   1.000
_cell.length_c   1.000
_cell.angle_alpha   90.00
_cell.angle_beta   90.00
_cell.angle_gamma   90.00
#
_symmetry.space_group_name_H-M   'P 1'
#
loop_
_entity.id
_entity.type
_entity.pdbx_description
1 polymer ?
#
loop_
_entity_poly.entity_id
_entity_poly.type
_entity_poly.pdbx_seq_one_letter_code
_entity_poly.pdbx_strand_id
1 'polypeptide(L)'
;MDDIKNGQGTYIWKDGSKYTGNWLDNNQDGQGIYIYPDGSKEVGEFKNGLLNGFAIRYNADGSVFREGIFKDDEFLHAKTSEKQEPSKLDKYKSTCEELGFTPGTEKFGDCVIKLMD
;
A
#
# COMPACT_ATOMS: atom_id res chain seq x y z
N MET A 1 21.00 -14.02 14.24
CA MET A 1 20.92 -12.58 14.07
C MET A 1 20.25 -12.26 12.78
N ASP A 2 19.30 -11.41 12.86
CA ASP A 2 18.51 -11.09 11.68
C ASP A 2 19.20 -10.04 10.85
N ASP A 3 19.06 -10.19 9.56
CA ASP A 3 19.57 -9.19 8.66
C ASP A 3 18.70 -7.95 8.77
N ILE A 4 19.34 -6.81 8.62
CA ILE A 4 18.61 -5.55 8.57
C ILE A 4 17.99 -5.41 7.20
N LYS A 5 16.69 -5.15 7.18
CA LYS A 5 15.97 -5.02 5.93
C LYS A 5 16.08 -3.59 5.42
N ASN A 6 16.64 -3.44 4.25
CA ASN A 6 16.74 -2.16 3.56
C ASN A 6 16.41 -2.39 2.10
N GLY A 7 15.72 -1.42 1.48
CA GLY A 7 15.34 -1.56 0.09
C GLY A 7 14.06 -2.36 -0.04
N GLN A 8 13.85 -2.99 -1.17
CA GLN A 8 12.59 -3.70 -1.44
C GLN A 8 12.68 -5.14 -0.98
N GLY A 9 11.57 -5.64 -0.42
CA GLY A 9 11.53 -7.01 0.01
C GLY A 9 10.16 -7.37 0.54
N THR A 10 9.99 -8.68 0.82
CA THR A 10 8.75 -9.23 1.33
C THR A 10 9.03 -9.93 2.65
N TYR A 11 8.19 -9.68 3.63
CA TYR A 11 8.28 -10.35 4.91
C TYR A 11 6.92 -10.90 5.30
N ILE A 12 6.91 -12.13 5.80
CA ILE A 12 5.68 -12.79 6.24
C ILE A 12 5.81 -13.09 7.72
N TRP A 13 4.85 -12.59 8.50
CA TRP A 13 4.83 -12.80 9.95
C TRP A 13 4.13 -14.10 10.30
N LYS A 14 4.30 -14.50 11.53
CA LYS A 14 3.73 -15.76 12.01
C LYS A 14 2.21 -15.81 11.89
N ASP A 15 1.56 -14.67 12.08
CA ASP A 15 0.10 -14.61 12.04
C ASP A 15 -0.45 -14.66 10.62
N GLY A 16 0.41 -14.67 9.61
CA GLY A 16 -0.03 -14.68 8.23
C GLY A 16 -0.01 -13.32 7.56
N SER A 17 0.30 -12.28 8.30
CA SER A 17 0.45 -10.95 7.71
C SER A 17 1.64 -10.93 6.77
N LYS A 18 1.56 -10.08 5.76
CA LYS A 18 2.64 -9.97 4.79
C LYS A 18 2.83 -8.52 4.39
N TYR A 19 4.07 -8.10 4.28
CA TYR A 19 4.38 -6.78 3.74
C TYR A 19 5.33 -6.94 2.57
N THR A 20 5.00 -6.31 1.46
CA THR A 20 5.86 -6.25 0.29
C THR A 20 6.06 -4.80 -0.06
N GLY A 21 7.32 -4.37 -0.14
CA GLY A 21 7.59 -2.99 -0.48
C GLY A 21 8.94 -2.55 0.05
N ASN A 22 9.02 -1.28 0.37
CA ASN A 22 10.28 -0.69 0.79
C ASN A 22 10.49 -0.83 2.29
N TRP A 23 11.75 -0.98 2.66
CA TRP A 23 12.17 -1.17 4.04
C TRP A 23 13.29 -0.21 4.35
N LEU A 24 13.36 0.22 5.61
CA LEU A 24 14.48 1.00 6.12
C LEU A 24 14.73 0.59 7.55
N ASP A 25 15.93 0.03 7.80
CA ASP A 25 16.32 -0.39 9.16
C ASP A 25 15.26 -1.28 9.79
N ASN A 26 14.78 -2.28 9.02
CA ASN A 26 13.80 -3.27 9.47
C ASN A 26 12.40 -2.73 9.65
N ASN A 27 12.14 -1.49 9.25
CA ASN A 27 10.81 -0.91 9.30
C ASN A 27 10.26 -0.72 7.91
N GLN A 28 8.95 -0.84 7.77
CA GLN A 28 8.30 -0.50 6.51
C GLN A 28 8.43 1.01 6.31
N ASP A 29 8.99 1.39 5.18
CA ASP A 29 9.27 2.80 4.95
C ASP A 29 9.24 3.06 3.45
N GLY A 30 8.27 3.84 2.99
CA GLY A 30 8.09 4.11 1.58
C GLY A 30 6.87 3.39 1.06
N GLN A 31 6.85 3.12 -0.23
CA GLN A 31 5.69 2.48 -0.86
C GLN A 31 5.65 0.99 -0.54
N GLY A 32 4.46 0.49 -0.25
CA GLY A 32 4.33 -0.91 0.05
C GLY A 32 2.90 -1.39 0.09
N ILE A 33 2.76 -2.70 0.26
CA ILE A 33 1.47 -3.36 0.45
C ILE A 33 1.55 -4.18 1.72
N TYR A 34 0.64 -3.93 2.63
CA TYR A 34 0.51 -4.73 3.83
C TYR A 34 -0.77 -5.55 3.72
N ILE A 35 -0.64 -6.87 3.87
CA ILE A 35 -1.77 -7.79 3.78
C ILE A 35 -1.98 -8.40 5.14
N TYR A 36 -3.21 -8.25 5.66
CA TYR A 36 -3.58 -8.79 6.97
C TYR A 36 -4.01 -10.24 6.85
N PRO A 37 -4.00 -10.98 7.97
CA PRO A 37 -4.38 -12.40 7.92
C PRO A 37 -5.78 -12.64 7.39
N ASP A 38 -6.69 -11.67 7.53
CA ASP A 38 -8.06 -11.83 7.05
C ASP A 38 -8.19 -11.51 5.56
N GLY A 39 -7.10 -11.13 4.91
CA GLY A 39 -7.12 -10.82 3.50
C GLY A 39 -7.28 -9.35 3.16
N SER A 40 -7.56 -8.51 4.16
CA SER A 40 -7.61 -7.08 3.90
C SER A 40 -6.20 -6.56 3.62
N LYS A 41 -6.12 -5.41 2.96
CA LYS A 41 -4.84 -4.88 2.50
C LYS A 41 -4.74 -3.39 2.70
N GLU A 42 -3.51 -2.93 2.80
CA GLU A 42 -3.20 -1.50 2.78
C GLU A 42 -2.15 -1.26 1.71
N VAL A 43 -2.43 -0.36 0.79
CA VAL A 43 -1.50 -0.03 -0.29
C VAL A 43 -1.21 1.45 -0.21
N GLY A 44 0.07 1.81 -0.10
CA GLY A 44 0.41 3.22 -0.04
C GLY A 44 1.76 3.47 0.57
N GLU A 45 1.87 4.60 1.24
CA GLU A 45 3.12 5.04 1.83
C GLU A 45 3.16 4.67 3.29
N PHE A 46 4.28 4.09 3.69
CA PHE A 46 4.51 3.66 5.07
C PHE A 46 5.69 4.41 5.64
N LYS A 47 5.67 4.61 6.94
CA LYS A 47 6.80 5.13 7.67
C LYS A 47 6.83 4.50 9.05
N ASN A 48 7.96 3.87 9.36
CA ASN A 48 8.12 3.16 10.65
C ASN A 48 7.00 2.15 10.88
N GLY A 49 6.58 1.47 9.82
CA GLY A 49 5.56 0.44 9.94
C GLY A 49 4.13 0.93 9.94
N LEU A 50 3.92 2.23 9.81
CA LEU A 50 2.58 2.81 9.86
C LEU A 50 2.26 3.52 8.55
N LEU A 51 0.99 3.55 8.18
CA LEU A 51 0.56 4.33 7.03
C LEU A 51 0.82 5.81 7.28
N ASN A 52 1.45 6.46 6.32
CA ASN A 52 1.82 7.86 6.48
C ASN A 52 1.91 8.49 5.11
N GLY A 53 0.85 9.17 4.70
CA GLY A 53 0.73 9.73 3.37
C GLY A 53 -0.49 9.18 2.69
N PHE A 54 -0.50 9.20 1.37
CA PHE A 54 -1.64 8.71 0.62
C PHE A 54 -1.65 7.19 0.64
N ALA A 55 -2.82 6.62 0.94
CA ALA A 55 -2.95 5.19 0.98
C ALA A 55 -4.39 4.77 0.73
N ILE A 56 -4.55 3.48 0.40
CA ILE A 56 -5.85 2.88 0.19
C ILE A 56 -5.93 1.64 1.06
N ARG A 57 -6.99 1.55 1.84
CA ARG A 57 -7.30 0.34 2.60
C ARG A 57 -8.38 -0.43 1.87
N TYR A 58 -8.15 -1.73 1.70
CA TYR A 58 -9.09 -2.62 1.04
C TYR A 58 -9.65 -3.60 2.03
N ASN A 59 -10.95 -3.88 1.88
CA ASN A 59 -11.57 -4.97 2.61
C ASN A 59 -11.07 -6.30 2.08
N ALA A 60 -11.33 -7.37 2.84
CA ALA A 60 -10.90 -8.70 2.43
C ALA A 60 -11.50 -9.11 1.09
N ASP A 61 -12.67 -8.57 0.74
CA ASP A 61 -13.30 -8.91 -0.54
C ASP A 61 -12.76 -8.10 -1.71
N GLY A 62 -11.79 -7.21 -1.46
CA GLY A 62 -11.18 -6.41 -2.51
C GLY A 62 -11.79 -5.05 -2.72
N SER A 63 -12.91 -4.77 -2.06
CA SER A 63 -13.51 -3.44 -2.18
C SER A 63 -12.72 -2.43 -1.37
N VAL A 64 -12.82 -1.17 -1.75
CA VAL A 64 -12.12 -0.11 -1.05
C VAL A 64 -12.85 0.20 0.26
N PHE A 65 -12.11 0.11 1.36
CA PHE A 65 -12.64 0.51 2.65
C PHE A 65 -12.42 2.00 2.89
N ARG A 66 -11.21 2.48 2.58
CA ARG A 66 -10.88 3.88 2.83
C ARG A 66 -9.75 4.29 1.91
N GLU A 67 -9.84 5.47 1.38
CA GLU A 67 -8.82 6.00 0.48
C GLU A 67 -8.60 7.46 0.82
N GLY A 68 -7.33 7.83 1.09
CA GLY A 68 -7.05 9.20 1.43
C GLY A 68 -5.71 9.36 2.10
N ILE A 69 -5.60 10.36 2.96
CA ILE A 69 -4.36 10.71 3.61
C ILE A 69 -4.37 10.14 5.02
N PHE A 70 -3.28 9.46 5.36
CA PHE A 70 -3.10 8.85 6.69
C PHE A 70 -1.88 9.44 7.36
N LYS A 71 -1.90 9.43 8.68
CA LYS A 71 -0.73 9.75 9.47
C LYS A 71 -0.69 8.82 10.66
N ASP A 72 0.42 8.08 10.78
CA ASP A 72 0.60 7.09 11.85
C ASP A 72 -0.61 6.16 11.93
N ASP A 73 -1.02 5.62 10.76
CA ASP A 73 -2.17 4.71 10.61
C ASP A 73 -3.51 5.38 10.84
N GLU A 74 -3.52 6.66 11.13
CA GLU A 74 -4.76 7.36 11.41
C GLU A 74 -5.26 8.05 10.16
N PHE A 75 -6.51 7.84 9.83
CA PHE A 75 -7.10 8.47 8.66
C PHE A 75 -7.38 9.94 8.96
N LEU A 76 -6.80 10.83 8.16
CA LEU A 76 -6.98 12.26 8.37
C LEU A 76 -8.12 12.82 7.53
N HIS A 77 -8.10 12.55 6.24
CA HIS A 77 -9.16 13.04 5.38
C HIS A 77 -9.12 12.29 4.07
N ALA A 78 -10.27 12.23 3.43
CA ALA A 78 -10.39 11.55 2.16
C ALA A 78 -9.63 12.31 1.09
N LYS A 79 -9.34 11.60 0.01
CA LYS A 79 -8.77 12.24 -1.17
C LYS A 79 -9.68 13.40 -1.55
N THR A 80 -9.08 14.59 -1.67
CA THR A 80 -9.90 15.76 -1.92
C THR A 80 -10.43 15.75 -3.33
N SER A 81 -11.71 16.02 -3.44
CA SER A 81 -12.32 16.07 -4.76
C SER A 81 -12.21 17.44 -5.37
N GLU A 82 -11.98 18.46 -4.58
CA GLU A 82 -11.90 19.79 -5.13
C GLU A 82 -10.67 20.04 -5.97
N LYS A 83 -9.70 19.15 -5.89
CA LYS A 83 -8.50 19.32 -6.69
C LYS A 83 -8.66 18.92 -8.13
N GLN A 84 -9.59 18.09 -8.44
CA GLN A 84 -9.89 17.62 -9.77
C GLN A 84 -8.77 16.90 -10.48
N GLU A 85 -7.58 16.95 -9.95
CA GLU A 85 -6.46 16.26 -10.57
C GLU A 85 -6.31 14.89 -9.94
N PRO A 86 -6.19 13.85 -10.76
CA PRO A 86 -5.93 12.55 -10.18
C PRO A 86 -4.59 12.56 -9.49
N SER A 87 -4.53 11.92 -8.34
CA SER A 87 -3.26 11.75 -7.68
C SER A 87 -2.39 10.84 -8.53
N LYS A 88 -1.08 10.83 -8.23
CA LYS A 88 -0.20 9.90 -8.91
C LYS A 88 -0.66 8.47 -8.69
N LEU A 89 -1.14 8.19 -7.49
CA LEU A 89 -1.61 6.84 -7.19
C LEU A 89 -2.79 6.47 -8.08
N ASP A 90 -3.70 7.40 -8.34
CA ASP A 90 -4.83 7.15 -9.23
C ASP A 90 -4.34 6.79 -10.62
N LYS A 91 -3.33 7.49 -11.11
CA LYS A 91 -2.78 7.20 -12.44
C LYS A 91 -2.18 5.81 -12.47
N TYR A 92 -1.44 5.46 -11.44
CA TYR A 92 -0.82 4.14 -11.38
C TYR A 92 -1.88 3.06 -11.34
N LYS A 93 -2.96 3.30 -10.58
CA LYS A 93 -4.05 2.33 -10.50
C LYS A 93 -4.69 2.15 -11.87
N SER A 94 -4.98 3.24 -12.57
CA SER A 94 -5.59 3.15 -13.90
C SER A 94 -4.68 2.39 -14.86
N THR A 95 -3.39 2.68 -14.82
CA THR A 95 -2.44 1.99 -15.69
C THR A 95 -2.44 0.50 -15.41
N CYS A 96 -2.45 0.13 -14.13
CA CYS A 96 -2.43 -1.28 -13.78
C CYS A 96 -3.71 -1.98 -14.23
N GLU A 97 -4.84 -1.30 -14.12
CA GLU A 97 -6.09 -1.87 -14.61
C GLU A 97 -6.05 -2.10 -16.12
N GLU A 98 -5.48 -1.14 -16.83
CA GLU A 98 -5.37 -1.28 -18.29
C GLU A 98 -4.47 -2.43 -18.68
N LEU A 99 -3.48 -2.72 -17.84
CA LEU A 99 -2.59 -3.85 -18.10
C LEU A 99 -3.21 -5.19 -17.75
N GLY A 100 -4.42 -5.19 -17.21
CA GLY A 100 -5.13 -6.41 -16.93
C GLY A 100 -5.11 -6.87 -15.48
N PHE A 101 -4.56 -6.08 -14.61
CA PHE A 101 -4.56 -6.43 -13.18
C PHE A 101 -5.88 -6.08 -12.55
N THR A 102 -6.32 -6.90 -11.63
CA THR A 102 -7.60 -6.71 -10.94
C THR A 102 -7.39 -5.91 -9.67
N PRO A 103 -8.08 -4.77 -9.50
CA PRO A 103 -7.95 -4.00 -8.26
C PRO A 103 -8.27 -4.85 -7.05
N GLY A 104 -7.54 -4.59 -5.96
CA GLY A 104 -7.72 -5.32 -4.73
C GLY A 104 -6.90 -6.58 -4.62
N THR A 105 -6.19 -6.95 -5.66
CA THR A 105 -5.32 -8.13 -5.61
C THR A 105 -3.90 -7.72 -5.28
N GLU A 106 -3.14 -8.70 -4.80
CA GLU A 106 -1.73 -8.45 -4.50
C GLU A 106 -0.96 -8.04 -5.75
N LYS A 107 -1.27 -8.68 -6.88
CA LYS A 107 -0.57 -8.37 -8.12
C LYS A 107 -0.88 -6.96 -8.59
N PHE A 108 -2.10 -6.51 -8.39
CA PHE A 108 -2.45 -5.14 -8.72
C PHE A 108 -1.61 -4.18 -7.88
N GLY A 109 -1.51 -4.45 -6.59
CA GLY A 109 -0.70 -3.62 -5.71
C GLY A 109 0.77 -3.64 -6.08
N ASP A 110 1.30 -4.82 -6.45
CA ASP A 110 2.69 -4.91 -6.91
C ASP A 110 2.90 -4.03 -8.14
N CYS A 111 1.93 -4.03 -9.05
CA CYS A 111 2.01 -3.20 -10.23
C CYS A 111 2.07 -1.73 -9.86
N VAL A 112 1.19 -1.30 -8.96
CA VAL A 112 1.17 0.09 -8.52
C VAL A 112 2.50 0.48 -7.89
N ILE A 113 3.01 -0.38 -7.03
CA ILE A 113 4.28 -0.10 -6.37
C ILE A 113 5.41 0.08 -7.37
N LYS A 114 5.45 -0.76 -8.38
CA LYS A 114 6.49 -0.66 -9.39
C LYS A 114 6.42 0.66 -10.14
N LEU A 115 5.22 1.13 -10.42
CA LEU A 115 5.08 2.39 -11.12
C LEU A 115 5.45 3.58 -10.25
N MET A 116 5.31 3.40 -8.94
CA MET A 116 5.63 4.47 -8.00
C MET A 116 7.13 4.64 -7.78
N ASP A 117 7.89 3.64 -8.11
CA ASP A 117 9.35 3.66 -7.89
C ASP A 117 10.06 4.65 -8.80
#